data_2ce3fb1cf74bdfa1119380929316eb0a
#
_entry.id   2ce3fb1cf74bdfa1119380929316eb0a
#
_cell.length_a   1.000
_cell.length_b   1.000
_cell.length_c   1.000
_cell.angle_alpha   90.00
_cell.angle_beta   90.00
_cell.angle_gamma   90.00
#
_symmetry.space_group_name_H-M   'P 1'
#
loop_
_entity.id
_entity.type
_entity.pdbx_description
1 polymer ?
#
loop_
_entity_poly.entity_id
_entity_poly.type
_entity_poly.pdbx_seq_one_letter_code
_entity_poly.pdbx_strand_id
1 'polypeptide(L)'
;EMLNDFHALAYALPKLDDGDRREVGQSTAYRTGNIAVLGPGSGLGMSAWIDNDGATSVMRGEGGHISIAGRNDVEDTIVKHLRERLGHCFAERILSGPGLLALHEAMHGKKLTSPEEITKHDNDPQCAATLQQFFRFLGSAAADLALISGAYGGVYIAGGIVPACIEEICTSDFRSRFEDKNRYTEYMRAIPTWVITAKEPGLIGLAAYLERRVET
;
A
#
# COMPACT_ATOMS: atom_id res chain seq x y z
N GLU A 1 -3.76 7.25 -25.93
CA GLU A 1 -3.98 7.74 -24.56
C GLU A 1 -2.91 7.14 -23.67
N MET A 2 -2.33 7.94 -22.79
CA MET A 2 -1.32 7.48 -21.84
C MET A 2 -2.00 7.23 -20.49
N LEU A 3 -1.86 6.02 -19.96
CA LEU A 3 -2.36 5.66 -18.62
C LEU A 3 -1.20 5.75 -17.63
N ASN A 4 -1.50 6.27 -16.43
CA ASN A 4 -0.62 6.11 -15.26
C ASN A 4 -0.57 4.63 -14.88
N ASP A 5 0.55 4.15 -14.34
CA ASP A 5 0.78 2.75 -13.94
C ASP A 5 -0.25 2.24 -12.92
N PHE A 6 -0.56 3.00 -11.86
CA PHE A 6 -1.58 2.63 -10.89
C PHE A 6 -3.01 2.71 -11.44
N HIS A 7 -3.24 3.57 -12.42
CA HIS A 7 -4.50 3.59 -13.13
C HIS A 7 -4.69 2.30 -13.95
N ALA A 8 -3.65 1.87 -14.68
CA ALA A 8 -3.67 0.58 -15.37
C ALA A 8 -3.85 -0.56 -14.38
N LEU A 9 -3.10 -0.55 -13.26
CA LEU A 9 -3.17 -1.57 -12.23
C LEU A 9 -4.57 -1.72 -11.62
N ALA A 10 -5.31 -0.61 -11.42
CA ALA A 10 -6.68 -0.68 -10.91
C ALA A 10 -7.63 -1.44 -11.85
N TYR A 11 -7.41 -1.43 -13.17
CA TYR A 11 -8.16 -2.27 -14.11
C TYR A 11 -7.81 -3.75 -14.01
N ALA A 12 -6.64 -4.11 -13.46
CA ALA A 12 -6.27 -5.50 -13.23
C ALA A 12 -7.02 -6.12 -12.05
N LEU A 13 -7.37 -5.34 -11.02
CA LEU A 13 -7.86 -5.86 -9.73
C LEU A 13 -9.03 -6.85 -9.86
N PRO A 14 -10.08 -6.57 -10.66
CA PRO A 14 -11.18 -7.52 -10.83
C PRO A 14 -10.82 -8.79 -11.62
N LYS A 15 -9.65 -8.82 -12.25
CA LYS A 15 -9.17 -9.94 -13.09
C LYS A 15 -8.18 -10.85 -12.34
N LEU A 16 -7.69 -10.42 -11.19
CA LEU A 16 -6.73 -11.20 -10.39
C LEU A 16 -7.43 -12.35 -9.69
N ASP A 17 -6.88 -13.55 -9.83
CA ASP A 17 -7.34 -14.74 -9.14
C ASP A 17 -6.50 -15.08 -7.89
N ASP A 18 -6.78 -16.22 -7.26
CA ASP A 18 -6.09 -16.61 -6.02
C ASP A 18 -4.62 -17.00 -6.26
N GLY A 19 -4.21 -17.28 -7.51
CA GLY A 19 -2.81 -17.50 -7.88
C GLY A 19 -2.01 -16.23 -8.04
N ASP A 20 -2.69 -15.10 -8.23
CA ASP A 20 -2.12 -13.79 -8.48
C ASP A 20 -1.92 -12.94 -7.22
N ARG A 21 -2.35 -13.43 -6.06
CA ARG A 21 -2.36 -12.67 -4.82
C ARG A 21 -2.14 -13.54 -3.59
N ARG A 22 -1.63 -12.94 -2.51
CA ARG A 22 -1.50 -13.57 -1.20
C ARG A 22 -2.18 -12.71 -0.14
N GLU A 23 -3.04 -13.32 0.66
CA GLU A 23 -3.72 -12.63 1.75
C GLU A 23 -2.74 -12.28 2.88
N VAL A 24 -2.90 -11.07 3.46
CA VAL A 24 -2.18 -10.59 4.62
C VAL A 24 -3.15 -10.40 5.78
N GLY A 25 -2.98 -11.20 6.82
CA GLY A 25 -3.95 -11.33 7.90
C GLY A 25 -5.17 -12.14 7.47
N GLN A 26 -6.24 -12.07 8.25
CA GLN A 26 -7.50 -12.74 7.95
C GLN A 26 -8.63 -11.73 7.97
N SER A 27 -9.49 -11.76 6.94
CA SER A 27 -10.70 -10.98 6.93
C SER A 27 -11.86 -11.77 7.53
N THR A 28 -12.81 -11.08 8.18
CA THR A 28 -13.99 -11.71 8.75
C THR A 28 -15.11 -11.91 7.73
N ALA A 29 -15.01 -11.29 6.56
CA ALA A 29 -15.96 -11.42 5.47
C ALA A 29 -15.28 -11.12 4.13
N TYR A 30 -15.84 -11.70 3.05
CA TYR A 30 -15.53 -11.33 1.68
C TYR A 30 -16.77 -10.69 1.06
N ARG A 31 -16.65 -9.47 0.56
CA ARG A 31 -17.73 -8.70 -0.04
C ARG A 31 -17.36 -8.25 -1.43
N THR A 32 -18.33 -8.13 -2.30
CA THR A 32 -18.18 -7.42 -3.58
C THR A 32 -18.30 -5.92 -3.35
N GLY A 33 -17.67 -5.12 -4.18
CA GLY A 33 -17.71 -3.68 -4.10
C GLY A 33 -16.42 -3.05 -4.61
N ASN A 34 -16.19 -1.82 -4.23
CA ASN A 34 -14.97 -1.11 -4.60
C ASN A 34 -13.73 -1.85 -4.11
N ILE A 35 -12.67 -1.80 -4.92
CA ILE A 35 -11.38 -2.42 -4.64
C ILE A 35 -10.32 -1.34 -4.75
N ALA A 36 -9.42 -1.26 -3.77
CA ALA A 36 -8.34 -0.28 -3.79
C ALA A 36 -6.97 -0.95 -3.98
N VAL A 37 -6.03 -0.18 -4.48
CA VAL A 37 -4.63 -0.59 -4.60
C VAL A 37 -3.71 0.55 -4.19
N LEU A 38 -2.68 0.21 -3.44
CA LEU A 38 -1.55 1.09 -3.19
C LEU A 38 -0.26 0.30 -3.35
N GLY A 39 0.84 0.99 -3.67
CA GLY A 39 2.09 0.26 -3.87
C GLY A 39 3.33 1.12 -3.71
N PRO A 40 4.13 0.83 -2.68
CA PRO A 40 5.45 1.42 -2.53
C PRO A 40 6.44 0.83 -3.54
N GLY A 41 7.08 1.72 -4.29
CA GLY A 41 8.11 1.43 -5.27
C GLY A 41 9.16 2.55 -5.29
N SER A 42 9.49 3.09 -6.46
CA SER A 42 10.27 4.34 -6.57
C SER A 42 9.56 5.55 -5.96
N GLY A 43 8.21 5.51 -5.99
CA GLY A 43 7.28 6.40 -5.30
C GLY A 43 6.19 5.60 -4.59
N LEU A 44 5.05 6.26 -4.31
CA LEU A 44 3.85 5.63 -3.75
C LEU A 44 2.65 5.90 -4.65
N GLY A 45 2.24 4.90 -5.43
CA GLY A 45 1.02 4.97 -6.22
C GLY A 45 -0.21 4.54 -5.42
N MET A 46 -1.36 5.15 -5.72
CA MET A 46 -2.66 4.78 -5.17
C MET A 46 -3.75 4.91 -6.22
N SER A 47 -4.69 3.96 -6.25
CA SER A 47 -5.85 3.98 -7.12
C SER A 47 -6.97 3.12 -6.53
N ALA A 48 -8.17 3.15 -7.14
CA ALA A 48 -9.26 2.25 -6.80
C ALA A 48 -10.12 1.96 -8.02
N TRP A 49 -10.61 0.73 -8.10
CA TRP A 49 -11.71 0.33 -8.95
C TRP A 49 -13.01 0.59 -8.20
N ILE A 50 -13.85 1.43 -8.77
CA ILE A 50 -15.14 1.83 -8.20
C ILE A 50 -16.24 1.16 -8.99
N ASP A 51 -17.05 0.37 -8.32
CA ASP A 51 -18.26 -0.24 -8.85
C ASP A 51 -19.49 0.47 -8.28
N ASN A 52 -20.26 1.08 -9.14
CA ASN A 52 -21.49 1.77 -8.80
C ASN A 52 -22.63 1.12 -9.57
N ASP A 53 -23.21 0.06 -9.02
CA ASP A 53 -24.33 -0.69 -9.59
C ASP A 53 -24.08 -1.15 -11.06
N GLY A 54 -22.87 -1.65 -11.31
CA GLY A 54 -22.43 -2.11 -12.64
C GLY A 54 -21.81 -1.02 -13.52
N ALA A 55 -21.96 0.24 -13.17
CA ALA A 55 -21.20 1.32 -13.80
C ALA A 55 -19.84 1.46 -13.13
N THR A 56 -18.79 0.99 -13.79
CA THR A 56 -17.45 0.95 -13.20
C THR A 56 -16.58 2.11 -13.65
N SER A 57 -15.75 2.63 -12.74
CA SER A 57 -14.78 3.68 -13.00
C SER A 57 -13.49 3.42 -12.21
N VAL A 58 -12.43 4.14 -12.54
CA VAL A 58 -11.15 4.07 -11.82
C VAL A 58 -10.83 5.43 -11.21
N MET A 59 -10.54 5.44 -9.93
CA MET A 59 -10.10 6.64 -9.21
C MET A 59 -8.70 7.03 -9.70
N ARG A 60 -8.58 8.26 -10.19
CA ARG A 60 -7.32 8.85 -10.63
C ARG A 60 -6.88 9.88 -9.59
N GLY A 61 -5.69 9.71 -9.03
CA GLY A 61 -5.20 10.65 -8.02
C GLY A 61 -3.75 10.43 -7.67
N GLU A 62 -3.22 11.37 -6.93
CA GLU A 62 -1.85 11.40 -6.40
C GLU A 62 -1.85 11.15 -4.88
N GLY A 63 -2.44 10.00 -4.49
CA GLY A 63 -2.62 9.64 -3.08
C GLY A 63 -1.32 9.50 -2.28
N GLY A 64 -0.19 9.25 -2.95
CA GLY A 64 1.12 9.24 -2.30
C GLY A 64 1.52 10.57 -1.65
N HIS A 65 0.91 11.68 -2.10
CA HIS A 65 1.21 13.03 -1.61
C HIS A 65 0.28 13.52 -0.49
N ILE A 66 -0.61 12.67 0.05
CA ILE A 66 -1.39 13.02 1.23
C ILE A 66 -0.48 13.12 2.47
N SER A 67 -0.83 14.00 3.40
CA SER A 67 -0.11 14.13 4.67
C SER A 67 -0.21 12.83 5.46
N ILE A 68 0.91 12.42 6.08
CA ILE A 68 0.94 11.27 6.98
C ILE A 68 1.07 11.76 8.42
N ALA A 69 0.37 11.10 9.33
CA ALA A 69 0.43 11.37 10.76
C ALA A 69 1.03 10.17 11.51
N GLY A 70 1.75 10.44 12.59
CA GLY A 70 2.10 9.43 13.57
C GLY A 70 0.88 9.01 14.40
N ARG A 71 0.94 7.85 15.02
CA ARG A 71 -0.10 7.31 15.91
C ARG A 71 0.43 7.02 17.31
N ASN A 72 1.67 7.38 17.55
CA ASN A 72 2.35 7.30 18.85
C ASN A 72 3.58 8.23 18.82
N ASP A 73 4.18 8.46 20.00
CA ASP A 73 5.29 9.38 20.18
C ASP A 73 6.51 9.04 19.29
N VAL A 74 6.76 7.75 19.02
CA VAL A 74 7.86 7.32 18.16
C VAL A 74 7.58 7.74 16.71
N GLU A 75 6.41 7.48 16.21
CA GLU A 75 5.99 7.86 14.85
C GLU A 75 5.93 9.39 14.70
N ASP A 76 5.42 10.09 15.70
CA ASP A 76 5.38 11.55 15.70
C ASP A 76 6.81 12.16 15.65
N THR A 77 7.76 11.54 16.37
CA THR A 77 9.18 11.93 16.32
C THR A 77 9.76 11.69 14.92
N ILE A 78 9.48 10.56 14.30
CA ILE A 78 9.91 10.24 12.93
C ILE A 78 9.33 11.26 11.92
N VAL A 79 8.02 11.47 11.96
CA VAL A 79 7.33 12.43 11.07
C VAL A 79 7.85 13.85 11.27
N LYS A 80 8.08 14.25 12.51
CA LYS A 80 8.69 15.57 12.84
C LYS A 80 10.08 15.69 12.23
N HIS A 81 10.95 14.70 12.44
CA HIS A 81 12.31 14.70 11.91
C HIS A 81 12.31 14.80 10.37
N LEU A 82 11.48 14.00 9.70
CA LEU A 82 11.36 14.02 8.24
C LEU A 82 10.81 15.36 7.74
N ARG A 83 9.84 15.96 8.44
CA ARG A 83 9.29 17.26 8.08
C ARG A 83 10.32 18.38 8.23
N GLU A 84 11.11 18.38 9.29
CA GLU A 84 12.18 19.38 9.51
C GLU A 84 13.24 19.30 8.41
N ARG A 85 13.56 18.10 7.94
CA ARG A 85 14.57 17.86 6.91
C ARG A 85 14.06 18.08 5.48
N LEU A 86 12.81 17.73 5.19
CA LEU A 86 12.25 17.67 3.82
C LEU A 86 11.18 18.74 3.55
N GLY A 87 10.84 19.57 4.55
CA GLY A 87 9.80 20.59 4.50
C GLY A 87 8.41 20.03 4.82
N HIS A 88 7.88 19.13 4.00
CA HIS A 88 6.59 18.47 4.21
C HIS A 88 6.79 16.94 4.25
N CYS A 89 6.17 16.26 5.22
CA CYS A 89 6.16 14.81 5.32
C CYS A 89 4.82 14.30 4.81
N PHE A 90 4.80 13.81 3.57
CA PHE A 90 3.66 13.11 2.97
C PHE A 90 3.95 11.60 2.87
N ALA A 91 2.93 10.80 2.57
CA ALA A 91 3.00 9.34 2.66
C ALA A 91 4.18 8.73 1.88
N GLU A 92 4.45 9.17 0.67
CA GLU A 92 5.56 8.70 -0.16
C GLU A 92 6.94 8.98 0.47
N ARG A 93 7.07 10.02 1.32
CA ARG A 93 8.33 10.31 2.04
C ARG A 93 8.73 9.23 3.04
N ILE A 94 7.81 8.31 3.34
CA ILE A 94 8.04 7.12 4.17
C ILE A 94 7.82 5.86 3.33
N LEU A 95 6.75 5.82 2.54
CA LEU A 95 6.26 4.63 1.84
C LEU A 95 6.77 4.57 0.39
N SER A 96 8.07 4.60 0.22
CA SER A 96 8.77 4.40 -1.06
C SER A 96 10.18 3.87 -0.81
N GLY A 97 10.92 3.52 -1.85
CA GLY A 97 12.34 3.13 -1.72
C GLY A 97 13.19 4.22 -1.06
N PRO A 98 13.20 5.45 -1.58
CA PRO A 98 13.85 6.59 -0.91
C PRO A 98 13.28 6.85 0.49
N GLY A 99 11.98 6.66 0.69
CA GLY A 99 11.29 6.81 1.97
C GLY A 99 11.74 5.78 3.00
N LEU A 100 11.94 4.54 2.60
CA LEU A 100 12.44 3.47 3.47
C LEU A 100 13.85 3.79 3.99
N LEU A 101 14.73 4.33 3.15
CA LEU A 101 16.06 4.81 3.55
C LEU A 101 15.97 6.00 4.51
N ALA A 102 15.09 6.95 4.23
CA ALA A 102 14.86 8.11 5.10
C ALA A 102 14.29 7.71 6.47
N LEU A 103 13.40 6.73 6.49
CA LEU A 103 12.86 6.14 7.72
C LEU A 103 13.97 5.48 8.55
N HIS A 104 14.83 4.68 7.92
CA HIS A 104 15.97 4.05 8.60
C HIS A 104 16.90 5.10 9.23
N GLU A 105 17.26 6.12 8.46
CA GLU A 105 18.09 7.22 8.97
C GLU A 105 17.42 7.96 10.13
N ALA A 106 16.10 8.23 10.03
CA ALA A 106 15.35 8.90 11.10
C ALA A 106 15.29 8.07 12.39
N MET A 107 15.22 6.74 12.29
CA MET A 107 15.13 5.84 13.44
C MET A 107 16.49 5.57 14.09
N HIS A 108 17.55 5.46 13.30
CA HIS A 108 18.84 4.91 13.76
C HIS A 108 20.03 5.88 13.57
N GLY A 109 19.83 7.01 12.90
CA GLY A 109 20.92 7.96 12.56
C GLY A 109 21.92 7.42 11.53
N LYS A 110 21.67 6.25 10.95
CA LYS A 110 22.55 5.56 10.01
C LYS A 110 22.00 5.67 8.58
N LYS A 111 22.83 6.07 7.65
CA LYS A 111 22.51 6.09 6.22
C LYS A 111 22.83 4.76 5.58
N LEU A 112 21.89 4.25 4.80
CA LEU A 112 22.08 3.13 3.89
C LEU A 112 22.01 3.62 2.44
N THR A 113 22.46 2.81 1.51
CA THR A 113 22.64 3.19 0.10
C THR A 113 21.53 2.65 -0.80
N SER A 114 20.90 1.54 -0.40
CA SER A 114 19.82 0.95 -1.17
C SER A 114 18.71 0.40 -0.26
N PRO A 115 17.43 0.42 -0.72
CA PRO A 115 16.32 -0.19 0.01
C PRO A 115 16.49 -1.70 0.24
N GLU A 116 17.24 -2.37 -0.63
CA GLU A 116 17.51 -3.81 -0.55
C GLU A 116 18.31 -4.18 0.70
N GLU A 117 19.15 -3.28 1.21
CA GLU A 117 19.85 -3.49 2.49
C GLU A 117 18.88 -3.65 3.65
N ILE A 118 17.71 -3.00 3.57
CA ILE A 118 16.66 -3.11 4.59
C ILE A 118 15.76 -4.30 4.32
N THR A 119 15.31 -4.50 3.07
CA THR A 119 14.34 -5.56 2.74
C THR A 119 14.93 -6.97 2.84
N LYS A 120 16.23 -7.12 2.62
CA LYS A 120 16.95 -8.40 2.78
C LYS A 120 17.55 -8.61 4.17
N HIS A 121 17.62 -7.60 4.94
CA HIS A 121 18.14 -7.31 6.30
C HIS A 121 19.08 -8.34 6.98
N ASP A 122 19.42 -9.46 6.39
CA ASP A 122 20.39 -10.48 6.81
C ASP A 122 20.60 -10.59 8.36
N ASN A 123 19.51 -10.57 9.13
CA ASN A 123 19.46 -10.51 10.60
C ASN A 123 19.96 -9.19 11.26
N ASP A 124 20.06 -8.08 10.52
CA ASP A 124 20.30 -6.77 11.13
C ASP A 124 19.04 -6.29 11.88
N PRO A 125 19.09 -6.15 13.23
CA PRO A 125 17.92 -5.79 14.02
C PRO A 125 17.43 -4.35 13.73
N GLN A 126 18.28 -3.45 13.28
CA GLN A 126 17.88 -2.09 12.91
C GLN A 126 17.09 -2.11 11.59
N CYS A 127 17.54 -2.86 10.61
CA CYS A 127 16.82 -3.03 9.35
C CYS A 127 15.47 -3.71 9.57
N ALA A 128 15.42 -4.77 10.38
CA ALA A 128 14.17 -5.44 10.76
C ALA A 128 13.20 -4.48 11.47
N ALA A 129 13.66 -3.68 12.43
CA ALA A 129 12.84 -2.68 13.10
C ALA A 129 12.31 -1.60 12.15
N THR A 130 13.15 -1.17 11.19
CA THR A 130 12.73 -0.21 10.15
C THR A 130 11.64 -0.78 9.26
N LEU A 131 11.77 -2.03 8.83
CA LEU A 131 10.79 -2.70 7.99
C LEU A 131 9.46 -2.88 8.71
N GLN A 132 9.48 -3.24 10.00
CA GLN A 132 8.27 -3.30 10.83
C GLN A 132 7.60 -1.93 10.95
N GLN A 133 8.34 -0.86 11.15
CA GLN A 133 7.79 0.49 11.22
C GLN A 133 7.22 0.95 9.86
N PHE A 134 7.87 0.59 8.77
CA PHE A 134 7.36 0.81 7.41
C PHE A 134 6.00 0.13 7.21
N PHE A 135 5.84 -1.13 7.63
CA PHE A 135 4.57 -1.84 7.52
C PHE A 135 3.47 -1.25 8.41
N ARG A 136 3.79 -0.68 9.56
CA ARG A 136 2.83 0.08 10.37
C ARG A 136 2.31 1.31 9.63
N PHE A 137 3.18 2.12 9.04
CA PHE A 137 2.76 3.26 8.22
C PHE A 137 1.97 2.81 6.99
N LEU A 138 2.39 1.72 6.33
CA LEU A 138 1.68 1.16 5.18
C LEU A 138 0.26 0.70 5.57
N GLY A 139 0.10 0.06 6.73
CA GLY A 139 -1.20 -0.34 7.27
C GLY A 139 -2.12 0.86 7.52
N SER A 140 -1.58 1.97 8.04
CA SER A 140 -2.33 3.22 8.21
C SER A 140 -2.79 3.80 6.88
N ALA A 141 -1.88 3.91 5.90
CA ALA A 141 -2.19 4.45 4.56
C ALA A 141 -3.20 3.58 3.79
N ALA A 142 -3.05 2.24 3.89
CA ALA A 142 -3.98 1.28 3.30
C ALA A 142 -5.39 1.41 3.90
N ALA A 143 -5.47 1.60 5.22
CA ALA A 143 -6.73 1.80 5.93
C ALA A 143 -7.42 3.12 5.54
N ASP A 144 -6.65 4.21 5.41
CA ASP A 144 -7.18 5.50 4.97
C ASP A 144 -7.71 5.42 3.53
N LEU A 145 -6.96 4.76 2.64
CA LEU A 145 -7.40 4.52 1.27
C LEU A 145 -8.69 3.68 1.23
N ALA A 146 -8.79 2.62 2.05
CA ALA A 146 -9.99 1.80 2.15
C ALA A 146 -11.21 2.60 2.59
N LEU A 147 -11.06 3.47 3.60
CA LEU A 147 -12.13 4.32 4.10
C LEU A 147 -12.58 5.38 3.08
N ILE A 148 -11.63 6.01 2.38
CA ILE A 148 -11.92 7.06 1.39
C ILE A 148 -12.61 6.49 0.16
N SER A 149 -12.15 5.33 -0.33
CA SER A 149 -12.68 4.70 -1.54
C SER A 149 -13.88 3.77 -1.29
N GLY A 150 -14.20 3.47 -0.03
CA GLY A 150 -15.21 2.48 0.33
C GLY A 150 -14.84 1.08 -0.19
N ALA A 151 -13.58 0.69 -0.09
CA ALA A 151 -13.04 -0.52 -0.71
C ALA A 151 -13.43 -1.82 0.02
N TYR A 152 -14.73 -2.11 0.07
CA TYR A 152 -15.25 -3.35 0.67
C TYR A 152 -14.76 -4.62 -0.01
N GLY A 153 -14.52 -4.56 -1.32
CA GLY A 153 -13.99 -5.68 -2.11
C GLY A 153 -12.54 -5.99 -1.78
N GLY A 154 -11.84 -5.11 -1.06
CA GLY A 154 -10.50 -5.35 -0.55
C GLY A 154 -9.47 -4.30 -0.92
N VAL A 155 -8.32 -4.39 -0.25
CA VAL A 155 -7.16 -3.53 -0.52
C VAL A 155 -5.99 -4.40 -0.98
N TYR A 156 -5.45 -4.04 -2.14
CA TYR A 156 -4.31 -4.71 -2.74
C TYR A 156 -3.04 -3.89 -2.55
N ILE A 157 -1.96 -4.57 -2.20
CA ILE A 157 -0.64 -3.99 -2.05
C ILE A 157 0.21 -4.44 -3.24
N ALA A 158 0.70 -3.47 -3.99
CA ALA A 158 1.52 -3.65 -5.18
C ALA A 158 2.92 -3.03 -5.00
N GLY A 159 3.59 -2.75 -6.11
CA GLY A 159 4.93 -2.17 -6.14
C GLY A 159 6.03 -3.21 -5.98
N GLY A 160 7.29 -2.75 -5.98
CA GLY A 160 8.44 -3.66 -5.93
C GLY A 160 8.91 -4.02 -4.53
N ILE A 161 8.57 -3.22 -3.51
CA ILE A 161 9.10 -3.39 -2.15
C ILE A 161 8.40 -4.53 -1.42
N VAL A 162 7.07 -4.50 -1.33
CA VAL A 162 6.30 -5.42 -0.50
C VAL A 162 6.33 -6.87 -1.01
N PRO A 163 6.18 -7.14 -2.32
CA PRO A 163 6.32 -8.51 -2.81
C PRO A 163 7.70 -9.15 -2.53
N ALA A 164 8.75 -8.32 -2.41
CA ALA A 164 10.09 -8.79 -2.07
C ALA A 164 10.26 -9.17 -0.59
N CYS A 165 9.35 -8.74 0.29
CA CYS A 165 9.31 -9.04 1.74
C CYS A 165 7.93 -9.55 2.17
N ILE A 166 7.38 -10.49 1.39
CA ILE A 166 6.02 -10.97 1.59
C ILE A 166 5.83 -11.75 2.90
N GLU A 167 6.85 -12.46 3.35
CA GLU A 167 6.79 -13.19 4.63
C GLU A 167 6.81 -12.23 5.82
N GLU A 168 7.61 -11.17 5.70
CA GLU A 168 7.74 -10.15 6.74
C GLU A 168 6.44 -9.37 6.91
N ILE A 169 5.77 -8.95 5.84
CA ILE A 169 4.48 -8.25 5.98
C ILE A 169 3.41 -9.16 6.57
N CYS A 170 3.40 -10.45 6.22
CA CYS A 170 2.43 -11.40 6.76
C CYS A 170 2.55 -11.59 8.27
N THR A 171 3.75 -11.40 8.82
CA THR A 171 4.03 -11.54 10.27
C THR A 171 4.15 -10.19 10.99
N SER A 172 3.98 -9.08 10.27
CA SER A 172 4.12 -7.72 10.80
C SER A 172 2.84 -7.20 11.45
N ASP A 173 2.95 -5.98 12.01
CA ASP A 173 1.81 -5.22 12.53
C ASP A 173 0.96 -4.55 11.43
N PHE A 174 1.20 -4.83 10.14
CA PHE A 174 0.44 -4.24 9.03
C PHE A 174 -1.07 -4.42 9.21
N ARG A 175 -1.52 -5.68 9.42
CA ARG A 175 -2.94 -6.00 9.52
C ARG A 175 -3.59 -5.41 10.76
N SER A 176 -2.97 -5.51 11.92
CA SER A 176 -3.48 -4.91 13.16
C SER A 176 -3.61 -3.40 13.04
N ARG A 177 -2.64 -2.77 12.38
CA ARG A 177 -2.65 -1.33 12.12
C ARG A 177 -3.73 -0.91 11.11
N PHE A 178 -3.97 -1.71 10.08
CA PHE A 178 -5.05 -1.52 9.11
C PHE A 178 -6.41 -1.56 9.79
N GLU A 179 -6.62 -2.48 10.73
CA GLU A 179 -7.89 -2.64 11.44
C GLU A 179 -8.14 -1.57 12.50
N ASP A 180 -7.09 -0.99 13.07
CA ASP A 180 -7.20 -0.06 14.19
C ASP A 180 -7.73 1.31 13.76
N LYS A 181 -9.05 1.39 13.57
CA LYS A 181 -9.83 2.59 13.24
C LYS A 181 -10.95 2.87 14.26
N ASN A 182 -10.68 2.56 15.54
CA ASN A 182 -11.59 2.81 16.65
C ASN A 182 -13.00 2.22 16.37
N ARG A 183 -14.06 3.03 16.34
CA ARG A 183 -15.43 2.57 16.07
C ARG A 183 -15.62 1.86 14.72
N TYR A 184 -14.68 2.01 13.79
CA TYR A 184 -14.69 1.34 12.48
C TYR A 184 -13.86 0.05 12.44
N THR A 185 -13.34 -0.44 13.57
CA THR A 185 -12.52 -1.66 13.63
C THR A 185 -13.23 -2.86 13.00
N GLU A 186 -14.51 -3.11 13.33
CA GLU A 186 -15.26 -4.24 12.74
C GLU A 186 -15.50 -4.07 11.24
N TYR A 187 -15.70 -2.82 10.78
CA TYR A 187 -15.78 -2.50 9.37
C TYR A 187 -14.48 -2.85 8.65
N MET A 188 -13.33 -2.48 9.23
CA MET A 188 -12.01 -2.73 8.66
C MET A 188 -11.65 -4.22 8.67
N ARG A 189 -12.03 -4.96 9.71
CA ARG A 189 -11.84 -6.43 9.81
C ARG A 189 -12.52 -7.19 8.69
N ALA A 190 -13.63 -6.67 8.18
CA ALA A 190 -14.37 -7.27 7.07
C ALA A 190 -13.72 -7.02 5.70
N ILE A 191 -12.74 -6.12 5.60
CA ILE A 191 -12.06 -5.80 4.34
C ILE A 191 -10.82 -6.69 4.20
N PRO A 192 -10.73 -7.54 3.18
CA PRO A 192 -9.54 -8.33 2.94
C PRO A 192 -8.37 -7.47 2.45
N THR A 193 -7.16 -7.89 2.78
CA THR A 193 -5.92 -7.25 2.33
C THR A 193 -5.03 -8.28 1.65
N TRP A 194 -4.53 -7.97 0.45
CA TRP A 194 -3.70 -8.86 -0.35
C TRP A 194 -2.44 -8.19 -0.86
N VAL A 195 -1.37 -8.94 -1.00
CA VAL A 195 -0.21 -8.57 -1.81
C VAL A 195 -0.39 -9.17 -3.20
N ILE A 196 -0.22 -8.36 -4.24
CA ILE A 196 -0.22 -8.83 -5.63
C ILE A 196 1.10 -9.58 -5.88
N THR A 197 0.97 -10.84 -6.34
CA THR A 197 2.09 -11.72 -6.68
C THR A 197 2.18 -11.99 -8.18
N ALA A 198 1.18 -11.57 -8.96
CA ALA A 198 1.21 -11.63 -10.43
C ALA A 198 2.47 -10.94 -10.98
N LYS A 199 3.12 -11.55 -11.99
CA LYS A 199 4.40 -11.07 -12.53
C LYS A 199 4.30 -9.70 -13.22
N GLU A 200 3.22 -9.46 -13.95
CA GLU A 200 3.04 -8.25 -14.77
C GLU A 200 1.60 -7.72 -14.63
N PRO A 201 1.18 -7.33 -13.40
CA PRO A 201 -0.22 -6.95 -13.18
C PRO A 201 -0.62 -5.68 -13.97
N GLY A 202 0.33 -4.82 -14.30
CA GLY A 202 0.09 -3.67 -15.17
C GLY A 202 -0.33 -4.06 -16.59
N LEU A 203 0.22 -5.15 -17.16
CA LEU A 203 -0.19 -5.65 -18.48
C LEU A 203 -1.59 -6.27 -18.44
N ILE A 204 -1.95 -6.97 -17.37
CA ILE A 204 -3.31 -7.48 -17.15
C ILE A 204 -4.29 -6.29 -17.16
N GLY A 205 -3.96 -5.21 -16.45
CA GLY A 205 -4.79 -4.02 -16.39
C GLY A 205 -4.91 -3.27 -17.74
N LEU A 206 -3.84 -3.20 -18.51
CA LEU A 206 -3.86 -2.61 -19.83
C LEU A 206 -4.76 -3.42 -20.79
N ALA A 207 -4.69 -4.75 -20.75
CA ALA A 207 -5.56 -5.62 -21.52
C ALA A 207 -7.04 -5.39 -21.14
N ALA A 208 -7.36 -5.42 -19.84
CA ALA A 208 -8.70 -5.16 -19.32
C ALA A 208 -9.24 -3.76 -19.72
N TYR A 209 -8.37 -2.75 -19.72
CA TYR A 209 -8.73 -1.41 -20.17
C TYR A 209 -9.09 -1.37 -21.68
N LEU A 210 -8.30 -2.06 -22.51
CA LEU A 210 -8.54 -2.12 -23.98
C LEU A 210 -9.81 -2.89 -24.29
N GLU A 211 -10.07 -4.04 -23.67
CA GLU A 211 -11.31 -4.82 -23.81
C GLU A 211 -12.54 -3.93 -23.59
N ARG A 212 -12.55 -3.19 -22.49
CA ARG A 212 -13.66 -2.27 -22.16
C ARG A 212 -13.91 -1.18 -23.20
N ARG A 213 -12.87 -0.70 -23.88
CA ARG A 213 -13.01 0.34 -24.92
C ARG A 213 -13.55 -0.19 -26.26
N VAL A 214 -13.44 -1.48 -26.48
CA VAL A 214 -13.98 -2.12 -27.70
C VAL A 214 -15.46 -2.42 -27.53
N GLU A 215 -15.93 -2.59 -26.30
CA GLU A 215 -17.32 -2.89 -25.95
C GLU A 215 -18.21 -1.62 -25.86
N THR A 216 -17.61 -0.43 -25.85
CA THR A 216 -18.30 0.88 -25.83
C THR A 216 -18.20 1.58 -27.17
#